data_ead81d17402b955f4adaa97fefed7f61
#
_entry.id   ead81d17402b955f4adaa97fefed7f61
#
_cell.length_a   1.000
_cell.length_b   1.000
_cell.length_c   1.000
_cell.angle_alpha   90.00
_cell.angle_beta   90.00
_cell.angle_gamma   90.00
#
_symmetry.space_group_name_H-M   'P 1'
#
loop_
_entity.id
_entity.type
_entity.pdbx_description
1 polymer ?
#
loop_
_entity_poly.entity_id
_entity_poly.type
_entity_poly.pdbx_seq_one_letter_code
_entity_poly.pdbx_strand_id
1 'polypeptide(L)'
;MKVAVIGAAGWVGRAVLKSFVGRHQVRAFDYNQEAWEVYRHLDGDWEGEKAYGDIADFSAVDSALEGMDGVVNLSAYFGYEEPPEDDLKPFLVNVKGMWKVLESARRRELRRVVQMGSCVVQHPDNRFLSSEVRSKEGNLYGITKRLQEEVCRQYHDAYGQRIIIFRPCSIGDSRLGITRNGEPARGGVS
;
A
#
# COMPACT_ATOMS: atom_id res chain seq x y z
N MET A 1 1.45 19.86 0.98
CA MET A 1 2.38 18.96 1.63
C MET A 1 3.15 18.24 0.55
N LYS A 2 4.38 17.79 0.86
CA LYS A 2 5.17 16.88 0.03
C LYS A 2 4.87 15.46 0.46
N VAL A 3 4.40 14.62 -0.44
CA VAL A 3 3.95 13.26 -0.11
C VAL A 3 4.59 12.24 -1.05
N ALA A 4 5.22 11.22 -0.47
CA ALA A 4 5.62 10.05 -1.23
C ALA A 4 4.44 9.07 -1.36
N VAL A 5 4.21 8.54 -2.54
CA VAL A 5 3.24 7.46 -2.79
C VAL A 5 4.02 6.24 -3.24
N ILE A 6 4.04 5.19 -2.41
CA ILE A 6 4.73 3.92 -2.69
C ILE A 6 3.72 2.91 -3.24
N GLY A 7 4.06 2.20 -4.32
CA GLY A 7 3.11 1.41 -5.11
C GLY A 7 2.27 2.29 -6.03
N ALA A 8 2.88 3.37 -6.51
CA ALA A 8 2.21 4.45 -7.21
C ALA A 8 1.72 4.06 -8.62
N ALA A 9 2.41 3.15 -9.28
CA ALA A 9 2.04 2.67 -10.62
C ALA A 9 0.87 1.67 -10.59
N GLY A 10 0.56 1.13 -9.41
CA GLY A 10 -0.54 0.17 -9.23
C GLY A 10 -1.93 0.80 -9.41
N TRP A 11 -2.95 -0.06 -9.47
CA TRP A 11 -4.36 0.34 -9.65
C TRP A 11 -4.79 1.46 -8.68
N VAL A 12 -4.59 1.26 -7.38
CA VAL A 12 -4.96 2.25 -6.36
C VAL A 12 -4.00 3.44 -6.39
N GLY A 13 -2.72 3.19 -6.64
CA GLY A 13 -1.69 4.23 -6.69
C GLY A 13 -2.04 5.33 -7.69
N ARG A 14 -2.43 4.97 -8.90
CA ARG A 14 -2.83 5.91 -9.95
C ARG A 14 -4.04 6.75 -9.54
N ALA A 15 -5.04 6.14 -8.90
CA ALA A 15 -6.20 6.87 -8.40
C ALA A 15 -5.82 7.88 -7.31
N VAL A 16 -4.91 7.49 -6.40
CA VAL A 16 -4.37 8.39 -5.37
C VAL A 16 -3.57 9.53 -6.00
N LEU A 17 -2.68 9.23 -6.94
CA LEU A 17 -1.93 10.27 -7.66
C LEU A 17 -2.87 11.29 -8.31
N LYS A 18 -3.88 10.82 -9.01
CA LYS A 18 -4.88 11.67 -9.66
C LYS A 18 -5.62 12.56 -8.64
N SER A 19 -5.96 12.02 -7.48
CA SER A 19 -6.64 12.77 -6.43
C SER A 19 -5.76 13.84 -5.77
N PHE A 20 -4.43 13.69 -5.88
CA PHE A 20 -3.44 14.59 -5.27
C PHE A 20 -2.99 15.73 -6.20
N VAL A 21 -3.30 15.65 -7.50
CA VAL A 21 -2.99 16.71 -8.47
C VAL A 21 -3.55 18.06 -8.00
N GLY A 22 -2.72 19.08 -8.00
CA GLY A 22 -3.08 20.43 -7.56
C GLY A 22 -3.25 20.61 -6.04
N ARG A 23 -3.15 19.56 -5.25
CA ARG A 23 -3.30 19.59 -3.78
C ARG A 23 -2.00 19.34 -3.02
N HIS A 24 -1.14 18.48 -3.58
CA HIS A 24 0.12 18.07 -2.98
C HIS A 24 1.23 18.04 -4.02
N GLN A 25 2.46 18.22 -3.55
CA GLN A 25 3.65 17.84 -4.33
C GLN A 25 3.89 16.35 -4.09
N VAL A 26 3.94 15.57 -5.15
CA VAL A 26 3.96 14.12 -5.04
C VAL A 26 5.20 13.53 -5.70
N ARG A 27 5.92 12.69 -4.96
CA ARG A 27 6.89 11.76 -5.50
C ARG A 27 6.25 10.38 -5.59
N ALA A 28 6.11 9.87 -6.82
CA ALA A 28 5.59 8.53 -7.08
C ALA A 28 6.74 7.52 -7.06
N PHE A 29 6.67 6.52 -6.18
CA PHE A 29 7.67 5.46 -6.07
C PHE A 29 7.06 4.12 -6.44
N ASP A 30 7.73 3.37 -7.31
CA ASP A 30 7.38 1.99 -7.64
C ASP A 30 8.62 1.16 -7.96
N TYR A 31 8.44 -0.15 -8.15
CA TYR A 31 9.52 -1.09 -8.29
C TYR A 31 10.46 -0.76 -9.46
N ASN A 32 9.89 -0.50 -10.64
CA ASN A 32 10.62 -0.17 -11.86
C ASN A 32 9.76 0.64 -12.83
N GLN A 33 10.32 1.00 -13.97
CA GLN A 33 9.63 1.75 -15.01
C GLN A 33 8.51 0.91 -15.66
N GLU A 34 8.70 -0.39 -15.84
CA GLU A 34 7.76 -1.30 -16.49
C GLU A 34 6.45 -1.43 -15.70
N ALA A 35 6.47 -1.22 -14.37
CA ALA A 35 5.27 -1.21 -13.54
C ALA A 35 4.23 -0.19 -14.02
N TRP A 36 4.68 0.90 -14.66
CA TRP A 36 3.78 1.93 -15.20
C TRP A 36 3.03 1.51 -16.45
N GLU A 37 3.48 0.51 -17.15
CA GLU A 37 2.82 0.02 -18.38
C GLU A 37 1.57 -0.80 -18.06
N VAL A 38 1.54 -1.48 -16.89
CA VAL A 38 0.46 -2.42 -16.53
C VAL A 38 -0.94 -1.78 -16.56
N TYR A 39 -1.08 -0.58 -16.01
CA TYR A 39 -2.37 0.13 -15.93
C TYR A 39 -2.39 1.44 -16.72
N ARG A 40 -1.46 1.62 -17.66
CA ARG A 40 -1.36 2.84 -18.48
C ARG A 40 -2.65 3.15 -19.25
N HIS A 41 -3.33 2.11 -19.70
CA HIS A 41 -4.58 2.22 -20.47
C HIS A 41 -5.74 2.83 -19.68
N LEU A 42 -5.66 2.89 -18.35
CA LEU A 42 -6.74 3.42 -17.50
C LEU A 42 -6.63 4.92 -17.25
N ASP A 43 -5.47 5.39 -16.86
CA ASP A 43 -5.26 6.78 -16.42
C ASP A 43 -4.05 7.46 -17.09
N GLY A 44 -3.48 6.86 -18.13
CA GLY A 44 -2.28 7.38 -18.79
C GLY A 44 -1.01 7.23 -17.95
N ASP A 45 -0.02 8.07 -18.22
CA ASP A 45 1.21 8.11 -17.46
C ASP A 45 1.18 9.22 -16.40
N TRP A 46 2.02 9.09 -15.36
CA TRP A 46 2.24 10.13 -14.37
C TRP A 46 3.33 11.08 -14.85
N GLU A 47 2.98 12.36 -14.99
CA GLU A 47 3.90 13.39 -15.48
C GLU A 47 4.74 14.05 -14.36
N GLY A 48 4.46 13.71 -13.10
CA GLY A 48 5.19 14.23 -11.94
C GLY A 48 6.46 13.45 -11.64
N GLU A 49 7.07 13.78 -10.51
CA GLU A 49 8.30 13.13 -10.05
C GLU A 49 8.11 11.62 -9.86
N LYS A 50 8.98 10.82 -10.45
CA LYS A 50 9.05 9.36 -10.30
C LYS A 50 10.36 8.96 -9.64
N ALA A 51 10.29 7.97 -8.76
CA ALA A 51 11.43 7.29 -8.18
C ALA A 51 11.22 5.78 -8.26
N TYR A 52 12.30 5.02 -8.34
CA TYR A 52 12.23 3.58 -8.55
C TYR A 52 13.09 2.83 -7.53
N GLY A 53 12.66 1.64 -7.18
CA GLY A 53 13.41 0.73 -6.32
C GLY A 53 12.56 -0.33 -5.65
N ASP A 54 13.24 -1.30 -5.06
CA ASP A 54 12.57 -2.34 -4.28
C ASP A 54 12.20 -1.78 -2.89
N ILE A 55 10.94 -1.93 -2.50
CA ILE A 55 10.48 -1.54 -1.15
C ILE A 55 11.22 -2.31 -0.04
N ALA A 56 11.76 -3.49 -0.33
CA ALA A 56 12.56 -4.27 0.60
C ALA A 56 14.01 -3.76 0.74
N ASP A 57 14.43 -2.80 -0.10
CA ASP A 57 15.71 -2.10 0.01
C ASP A 57 15.54 -0.79 0.79
N PHE A 58 16.25 -0.69 1.93
CA PHE A 58 16.16 0.49 2.79
C PHE A 58 16.68 1.75 2.08
N SER A 59 17.76 1.67 1.31
CA SER A 59 18.34 2.85 0.67
C SER A 59 17.42 3.45 -0.39
N ALA A 60 16.74 2.60 -1.15
CA ALA A 60 15.75 3.02 -2.14
C ALA A 60 14.56 3.71 -1.49
N VAL A 61 14.00 3.10 -0.43
CA VAL A 61 12.89 3.69 0.33
C VAL A 61 13.31 4.98 1.01
N ASP A 62 14.47 5.01 1.65
CA ASP A 62 14.95 6.18 2.37
C ASP A 62 15.18 7.37 1.43
N SER A 63 15.76 7.15 0.26
CA SER A 63 15.89 8.17 -0.79
C SER A 63 14.53 8.65 -1.30
N ALA A 64 13.55 7.74 -1.46
CA ALA A 64 12.21 8.10 -1.89
C ALA A 64 11.46 8.98 -0.86
N LEU A 65 11.78 8.86 0.43
CA LEU A 65 11.18 9.64 1.50
C LEU A 65 11.93 10.93 1.83
N GLU A 66 13.08 11.19 1.20
CA GLU A 66 13.86 12.39 1.44
C GLU A 66 13.10 13.66 1.10
N GLY A 67 13.01 14.57 2.09
CA GLY A 67 12.32 15.85 1.95
C GLY A 67 10.78 15.76 1.90
N MET A 68 10.20 14.59 2.20
CA MET A 68 8.75 14.41 2.25
C MET A 68 8.19 14.77 3.63
N ASP A 69 6.94 15.23 3.68
CA ASP A 69 6.18 15.48 4.90
C ASP A 69 5.43 14.24 5.39
N GLY A 70 5.10 13.34 4.48
CA GLY A 70 4.36 12.11 4.77
C GLY A 70 4.46 11.09 3.65
N VAL A 71 4.01 9.87 3.93
CA VAL A 71 4.02 8.77 2.98
C VAL A 71 2.68 8.03 2.95
N VAL A 72 2.25 7.66 1.74
CA VAL A 72 1.13 6.74 1.50
C VAL A 72 1.71 5.46 0.91
N ASN A 73 1.70 4.38 1.70
CA ASN A 73 2.17 3.08 1.25
C ASN A 73 1.01 2.21 0.78
N LEU A 74 0.97 1.97 -0.51
CA LEU A 74 -0.04 1.16 -1.20
C LEU A 74 0.54 -0.15 -1.73
N SER A 75 1.85 -0.36 -1.56
CA SER A 75 2.50 -1.57 -2.05
C SER A 75 1.95 -2.81 -1.38
N ALA A 76 1.72 -3.82 -2.17
CA ALA A 76 1.30 -5.14 -1.70
C ALA A 76 1.65 -6.21 -2.72
N TYR A 77 2.09 -7.35 -2.22
CA TYR A 77 2.19 -8.58 -2.99
C TYR A 77 1.05 -9.51 -2.55
N PHE A 78 0.24 -9.95 -3.49
CA PHE A 78 -0.97 -10.72 -3.15
C PHE A 78 -0.67 -12.20 -2.92
N GLY A 79 0.11 -12.84 -3.79
CA GLY A 79 0.66 -14.20 -3.59
C GLY A 79 -0.36 -15.26 -3.15
N TYR A 80 -1.61 -15.20 -3.67
CA TYR A 80 -2.66 -16.13 -3.25
C TYR A 80 -2.42 -17.57 -3.70
N GLU A 81 -1.74 -17.71 -4.83
CA GLU A 81 -1.53 -18.96 -5.54
C GLU A 81 -0.04 -19.29 -5.70
N GLU A 82 0.82 -18.60 -4.93
CA GLU A 82 2.25 -18.85 -4.98
C GLU A 82 2.55 -20.28 -4.47
N PRO A 83 3.36 -21.03 -5.21
CA PRO A 83 3.84 -22.32 -4.71
C PRO A 83 4.74 -22.09 -3.50
N PRO A 84 4.86 -23.10 -2.60
CA PRO A 84 5.66 -22.95 -1.38
C PRO A 84 7.11 -22.54 -1.62
N GLU A 85 7.64 -22.79 -2.81
CA GLU A 85 9.01 -22.47 -3.21
C GLU A 85 9.23 -20.94 -3.42
N ASP A 86 8.16 -20.17 -3.67
CA ASP A 86 8.24 -18.71 -3.90
C ASP A 86 7.49 -17.91 -2.82
N ASP A 87 7.46 -18.39 -1.60
CA ASP A 87 6.74 -17.82 -0.46
C ASP A 87 7.39 -16.54 0.11
N LEU A 88 8.62 -16.23 -0.30
CA LEU A 88 9.41 -15.14 0.27
C LEU A 88 8.88 -13.75 -0.13
N LYS A 89 8.41 -13.57 -1.35
CA LYS A 89 7.95 -12.28 -1.87
C LYS A 89 6.86 -11.62 -1.04
N PRO A 90 5.81 -12.31 -0.56
CA PRO A 90 4.81 -11.71 0.33
C PRO A 90 5.43 -11.13 1.61
N PHE A 91 6.42 -11.81 2.20
CA PHE A 91 7.12 -11.31 3.38
C PHE A 91 8.05 -10.13 3.04
N LEU A 92 8.77 -10.20 1.92
CA LEU A 92 9.67 -9.12 1.50
C LEU A 92 8.89 -7.83 1.24
N VAL A 93 7.79 -7.90 0.50
CA VAL A 93 7.01 -6.70 0.14
C VAL A 93 6.14 -6.25 1.31
N ASN A 94 5.30 -7.16 1.85
CA ASN A 94 4.26 -6.75 2.79
C ASN A 94 4.80 -6.51 4.21
N VAL A 95 5.82 -7.24 4.65
CA VAL A 95 6.33 -7.16 6.02
C VAL A 95 7.64 -6.38 6.09
N LYS A 96 8.69 -6.88 5.42
CA LYS A 96 10.01 -6.22 5.43
C LYS A 96 9.94 -4.84 4.78
N GLY A 97 9.25 -4.72 3.63
CA GLY A 97 9.06 -3.45 2.96
C GLY A 97 8.34 -2.44 3.83
N MET A 98 7.25 -2.85 4.51
CA MET A 98 6.56 -1.97 5.45
C MET A 98 7.47 -1.52 6.59
N TRP A 99 8.26 -2.42 7.15
CA TRP A 99 9.23 -2.05 8.18
C TRP A 99 10.24 -1.01 7.67
N LYS A 100 10.73 -1.15 6.42
CA LYS A 100 11.65 -0.16 5.82
C LYS A 100 11.00 1.21 5.67
N VAL A 101 9.74 1.25 5.26
CA VAL A 101 8.97 2.50 5.18
C VAL A 101 8.82 3.16 6.55
N LEU A 102 8.44 2.40 7.58
CA LEU A 102 8.28 2.93 8.93
C LEU A 102 9.60 3.44 9.51
N GLU A 103 10.67 2.67 9.35
CA GLU A 103 11.99 3.06 9.88
C GLU A 103 12.53 4.31 9.19
N SER A 104 12.39 4.41 7.87
CA SER A 104 12.77 5.63 7.15
C SER A 104 11.88 6.82 7.56
N ALA A 105 10.55 6.62 7.62
CA ALA A 105 9.62 7.65 8.05
C ALA A 105 9.93 8.16 9.48
N ARG A 106 10.32 7.24 10.39
CA ARG A 106 10.74 7.58 11.75
C ARG A 106 12.02 8.39 11.76
N ARG A 107 13.07 7.95 11.05
CA ARG A 107 14.38 8.64 11.00
C ARG A 107 14.28 10.03 10.39
N ARG A 108 13.37 10.19 9.43
CA ARG A 108 13.12 11.46 8.74
C ARG A 108 12.02 12.30 9.39
N GLU A 109 11.49 11.85 10.52
CA GLU A 109 10.46 12.55 11.31
C GLU A 109 9.23 12.92 10.48
N LEU A 110 8.80 12.04 9.55
CA LEU A 110 7.61 12.25 8.76
C LEU A 110 6.39 12.44 9.65
N ARG A 111 5.59 13.44 9.31
CA ARG A 111 4.39 13.81 10.09
C ARG A 111 3.34 12.71 10.15
N ARG A 112 3.25 11.89 9.09
CA ARG A 112 2.24 10.83 8.99
C ARG A 112 2.62 9.74 8.01
N VAL A 113 2.26 8.52 8.37
CA VAL A 113 2.27 7.36 7.49
C VAL A 113 0.83 6.91 7.27
N VAL A 114 0.42 6.73 6.02
CA VAL A 114 -0.84 6.09 5.65
C VAL A 114 -0.51 4.73 5.04
N GLN A 115 -1.00 3.67 5.68
CA GLN A 115 -0.77 2.29 5.25
C GLN A 115 -2.03 1.67 4.67
N MET A 116 -1.93 1.11 3.47
CA MET A 116 -2.97 0.27 2.90
C MET A 116 -2.97 -1.09 3.59
N GLY A 117 -3.91 -1.30 4.48
CA GLY A 117 -4.23 -2.59 5.08
C GLY A 117 -5.12 -3.43 4.16
N SER A 118 -5.93 -4.30 4.73
CA SER A 118 -6.91 -5.11 4.00
C SER A 118 -8.00 -5.61 4.94
N CYS A 119 -9.21 -5.81 4.43
CA CYS A 119 -10.28 -6.44 5.19
C CYS A 119 -9.99 -7.91 5.53
N VAL A 120 -9.09 -8.58 4.80
CA VAL A 120 -8.70 -9.98 5.08
C VAL A 120 -8.04 -10.17 6.45
N VAL A 121 -7.62 -9.09 7.11
CA VAL A 121 -7.13 -9.17 8.49
C VAL A 121 -8.26 -9.40 9.49
N GLN A 122 -9.51 -9.22 9.08
CA GLN A 122 -10.68 -9.31 9.96
C GLN A 122 -11.23 -10.74 10.05
N HIS A 123 -11.88 -11.03 11.17
CA HIS A 123 -12.58 -12.30 11.33
C HIS A 123 -13.85 -12.30 10.44
N PRO A 124 -14.12 -13.37 9.67
CA PRO A 124 -15.25 -13.43 8.76
C PRO A 124 -16.62 -13.28 9.46
N ASP A 125 -16.70 -13.66 10.74
CA ASP A 125 -17.92 -13.57 11.54
C ASP A 125 -18.18 -12.16 12.11
N ASN A 126 -17.25 -11.24 11.97
CA ASN A 126 -17.41 -9.86 12.43
C ASN A 126 -18.14 -9.01 11.39
N ARG A 127 -19.37 -8.67 11.71
CA ARG A 127 -20.22 -7.80 10.90
C ARG A 127 -19.74 -6.34 10.88
N PHE A 128 -18.90 -5.96 11.82
CA PHE A 128 -18.36 -4.59 11.93
C PHE A 128 -16.84 -4.60 11.90
N LEU A 129 -16.28 -3.61 11.26
CA LEU A 129 -14.84 -3.38 11.20
C LEU A 129 -14.33 -2.99 12.59
N SER A 130 -13.68 -3.92 13.28
CA SER A 130 -13.09 -3.69 14.59
C SER A 130 -11.56 -3.62 14.47
N SER A 131 -10.91 -2.86 15.34
CA SER A 131 -9.46 -2.80 15.42
C SER A 131 -8.81 -4.10 15.94
N GLU A 132 -9.60 -4.97 16.57
CA GLU A 132 -9.09 -6.15 17.30
C GLU A 132 -9.29 -7.47 16.55
N VAL A 133 -9.40 -7.44 15.24
CA VAL A 133 -9.81 -8.60 14.49
C VAL A 133 -8.68 -9.55 14.17
N ARG A 134 -8.90 -10.84 14.42
CA ARG A 134 -8.07 -11.94 13.95
C ARG A 134 -8.83 -12.76 12.91
N SER A 135 -8.37 -12.74 11.67
CA SER A 135 -8.90 -13.63 10.65
C SER A 135 -8.45 -15.07 10.89
N LYS A 136 -9.30 -16.02 10.56
CA LYS A 136 -8.95 -17.47 10.51
C LYS A 136 -8.29 -17.86 9.19
N GLU A 137 -8.26 -16.98 8.20
CA GLU A 137 -7.64 -17.28 6.91
C GLU A 137 -6.14 -17.48 7.05
N GLY A 138 -5.67 -18.62 6.56
CA GLY A 138 -4.27 -19.05 6.65
C GLY A 138 -3.44 -18.78 5.39
N ASN A 139 -3.99 -18.08 4.37
CA ASN A 139 -3.20 -17.76 3.19
C ASN A 139 -2.09 -16.73 3.48
N LEU A 140 -1.00 -16.79 2.74
CA LEU A 140 0.17 -15.94 2.95
C LEU A 140 -0.15 -14.45 2.88
N TYR A 141 -1.05 -14.05 1.98
CA TYR A 141 -1.47 -12.65 1.90
C TYR A 141 -2.10 -12.18 3.21
N GLY A 142 -3.09 -12.92 3.71
CA GLY A 142 -3.76 -12.58 4.97
C GLY A 142 -2.80 -12.58 6.17
N ILE A 143 -1.89 -13.56 6.23
CA ILE A 143 -0.85 -13.65 7.27
C ILE A 143 0.05 -12.42 7.21
N THR A 144 0.61 -12.10 6.05
CA THR A 144 1.54 -10.98 5.90
C THR A 144 0.87 -9.62 6.10
N LYS A 145 -0.42 -9.47 5.76
CA LYS A 145 -1.18 -8.24 6.04
C LYS A 145 -1.44 -8.05 7.54
N ARG A 146 -1.67 -9.13 8.29
CA ARG A 146 -1.77 -9.06 9.76
C ARG A 146 -0.44 -8.69 10.40
N LEU A 147 0.66 -9.29 9.95
CA LEU A 147 2.01 -8.95 10.42
C LEU A 147 2.36 -7.49 10.08
N GLN A 148 1.98 -7.02 8.90
CA GLN A 148 2.17 -5.63 8.48
C GLN A 148 1.49 -4.65 9.45
N GLU A 149 0.25 -4.92 9.85
CA GLU A 149 -0.45 -4.09 10.81
C GLU A 149 0.16 -4.16 12.21
N GLU A 150 0.65 -5.33 12.62
CA GLU A 150 1.33 -5.48 13.91
C GLU A 150 2.63 -4.67 13.93
N VAL A 151 3.42 -4.70 12.85
CA VAL A 151 4.60 -3.83 12.74
C VAL A 151 4.22 -2.35 12.87
N CYS A 152 3.11 -1.93 12.26
CA CYS A 152 2.61 -0.55 12.43
C CYS A 152 2.29 -0.21 13.89
N ARG A 153 1.61 -1.12 14.62
CA ARG A 153 1.28 -0.92 16.03
C ARG A 153 2.54 -0.80 16.88
N GLN A 154 3.50 -1.69 16.69
CA GLN A 154 4.78 -1.68 17.41
C GLN A 154 5.54 -0.37 17.19
N TYR A 155 5.55 0.18 15.97
CA TYR A 155 6.17 1.48 15.71
C TYR A 155 5.41 2.64 16.36
N HIS A 156 4.09 2.58 16.41
CA HIS A 156 3.29 3.56 17.15
C HIS A 156 3.60 3.51 18.63
N ASP A 157 3.58 2.31 19.22
CA ASP A 157 3.76 2.12 20.67
C ASP A 157 5.18 2.48 21.12
N ALA A 158 6.20 2.08 20.34
CA ALA A 158 7.59 2.31 20.69
C ALA A 158 8.08 3.74 20.42
N TYR A 159 7.57 4.39 19.35
CA TYR A 159 8.11 5.65 18.85
C TYR A 159 7.08 6.77 18.71
N GLY A 160 5.82 6.55 19.04
CA GLY A 160 4.75 7.54 18.88
C GLY A 160 4.46 7.90 17.41
N GLN A 161 4.89 7.08 16.44
CA GLN A 161 4.72 7.38 15.03
C GLN A 161 3.24 7.43 14.66
N ARG A 162 2.83 8.49 13.96
CA ARG A 162 1.42 8.68 13.58
C ARG A 162 1.10 7.88 12.32
N ILE A 163 0.40 6.76 12.48
CA ILE A 163 0.08 5.83 11.42
C ILE A 163 -1.43 5.73 11.28
N ILE A 164 -1.93 5.79 10.06
CA ILE A 164 -3.31 5.47 9.70
C ILE A 164 -3.28 4.19 8.88
N ILE A 165 -4.03 3.18 9.31
CA ILE A 165 -4.23 1.95 8.55
C ILE A 165 -5.60 2.00 7.91
N PHE A 166 -5.64 1.93 6.58
CA PHE A 166 -6.87 1.89 5.80
C PHE A 166 -7.11 0.48 5.29
N ARG A 167 -8.26 -0.12 5.63
CA ARG A 167 -8.61 -1.51 5.30
C ARG A 167 -9.72 -1.56 4.25
N PRO A 168 -9.41 -1.53 2.95
CA PRO A 168 -10.43 -1.68 1.92
C PRO A 168 -10.93 -3.13 1.89
N CYS A 169 -12.23 -3.30 1.63
CA CYS A 169 -12.84 -4.62 1.43
C CYS A 169 -12.82 -5.01 -0.04
N SER A 170 -13.26 -4.10 -0.90
CA SER A 170 -13.26 -4.30 -2.35
C SER A 170 -12.83 -3.00 -3.02
N ILE A 171 -12.00 -3.13 -4.03
CA ILE A 171 -11.53 -1.98 -4.79
C ILE A 171 -12.01 -2.16 -6.22
N GLY A 172 -12.76 -1.18 -6.69
CA GLY A 172 -13.24 -1.09 -8.06
C GLY A 172 -13.13 0.35 -8.56
N ASP A 173 -13.12 0.53 -9.86
CA ASP A 173 -13.27 1.84 -10.47
C ASP A 173 -14.76 2.12 -10.70
N SER A 174 -15.35 2.97 -9.87
CA SER A 174 -16.76 3.32 -9.97
C SER A 174 -17.13 4.06 -11.27
N ARG A 175 -16.15 4.69 -11.93
CA ARG A 175 -16.35 5.38 -13.21
C ARG A 175 -16.55 4.39 -14.34
N LEU A 176 -15.84 3.25 -14.27
CA LEU A 176 -15.88 2.20 -15.27
C LEU A 176 -16.77 1.02 -14.86
N GLY A 177 -17.20 0.97 -13.60
CA GLY A 177 -17.99 -0.13 -13.06
C GLY A 177 -17.25 -1.47 -13.03
N ILE A 178 -15.92 -1.44 -12.98
CA ILE A 178 -15.09 -2.65 -13.05
C ILE A 178 -14.15 -2.79 -11.86
N THR A 179 -13.76 -4.04 -11.58
CA THR A 179 -12.63 -4.37 -10.69
C THR A 179 -11.30 -4.26 -11.45
N ARG A 180 -10.18 -4.41 -10.73
CA ARG A 180 -8.84 -4.41 -11.33
C ARG A 180 -8.64 -5.48 -12.41
N ASN A 181 -9.44 -6.55 -12.38
CA ASN A 181 -9.38 -7.65 -13.34
C ASN A 181 -10.33 -7.43 -14.54
N GLY A 182 -10.96 -6.25 -14.65
CA GLY A 182 -11.92 -5.94 -15.70
C GLY A 182 -13.31 -6.56 -15.48
N GLU A 183 -13.53 -7.24 -14.38
CA GLU A 183 -14.84 -7.80 -14.03
C GLU A 183 -15.80 -6.71 -13.53
N PRO A 184 -17.11 -6.85 -13.69
CA PRO A 184 -18.08 -5.93 -13.11
C PRO A 184 -17.86 -5.76 -11.60
N ALA A 185 -17.75 -4.52 -11.13
CA ALA A 185 -17.68 -4.24 -9.70
C ALA A 185 -19.00 -4.63 -9.05
N ARG A 186 -18.99 -5.54 -8.09
CA ARG A 186 -20.18 -5.96 -7.36
C ARG A 186 -20.70 -4.78 -6.52
N GLY A 187 -21.94 -4.37 -6.83
CA GLY A 187 -22.70 -3.45 -6.01
C GLY A 187 -22.12 -2.03 -6.00
N GLY A 188 -22.45 -1.26 -7.00
CA GLY A 188 -22.45 0.18 -6.82
C GLY A 188 -23.39 0.50 -5.66
N VAL A 189 -22.86 1.10 -4.61
CA VAL A 189 -23.73 1.74 -3.62
C VAL A 189 -24.42 2.86 -4.36
N SER A 190 -25.72 2.68 -4.58
CA SER A 190 -26.62 3.74 -5.03
C SER A 190 -26.69 4.85 -4.00
#